data_741fed48986b171ed7e993f97d778b08
#
_entry.id   741fed48986b171ed7e993f97d778b08
#
_cell.length_a   1.000
_cell.length_b   1.000
_cell.length_c   1.000
_cell.angle_alpha   90.00
_cell.angle_beta   90.00
_cell.angle_gamma   90.00
#
_symmetry.space_group_name_H-M   'P 1'
#
loop_
_entity.id
_entity.type
_entity.pdbx_description
1 polymer ?
#
loop_
_entity_poly.entity_id
_entity_poly.type
_entity_poly.pdbx_seq_one_letter_code
_entity_poly.pdbx_strand_id
1 'polypeptide(L)'
;DDIAAAAAAIPPGACAILLSHTPQVYAQAASAGFDLMLCGHTHGGQICLPGAVPLTLGGVLPRRIGAGAWRHRAMAGYTSTGLGSSIVPVRFNCRPEIALHRLCRPTPAHGNAPP
;
A
#
# COMPACT_ATOMS: atom_id res chain seq x y z
N ASP A 1 2.76 15.73 -5.57
CA ASP A 1 1.56 15.27 -4.84
C ASP A 1 1.42 16.12 -3.58
N ASP A 2 0.25 16.71 -3.35
CA ASP A 2 -0.03 17.50 -2.15
C ASP A 2 -0.89 16.69 -1.19
N ILE A 3 -0.20 15.93 -0.32
CA ILE A 3 -0.84 15.06 0.68
C ILE A 3 -1.53 15.90 1.76
N ALA A 4 -1.00 17.08 2.09
CA ALA A 4 -1.60 17.97 3.09
C ALA A 4 -2.95 18.52 2.59
N ALA A 5 -3.02 18.97 1.34
CA ALA A 5 -4.27 19.41 0.72
C ALA A 5 -5.30 18.27 0.61
N ALA A 6 -4.85 17.05 0.26
CA ALA A 6 -5.73 15.87 0.21
C ALA A 6 -6.30 15.50 1.59
N ALA A 7 -5.53 15.72 2.66
CA ALA A 7 -5.96 15.43 4.03
C ALA A 7 -6.84 16.53 4.66
N ALA A 8 -6.79 17.75 4.15
CA ALA A 8 -7.41 18.93 4.79
C ALA A 8 -8.93 18.83 4.99
N ALA A 9 -9.62 18.07 4.14
CA ALA A 9 -11.07 17.89 4.20
C ALA A 9 -11.52 16.61 4.94
N ILE A 10 -10.59 15.84 5.54
CA ILE A 10 -10.94 14.61 6.27
C ILE A 10 -11.62 14.99 7.58
N PRO A 11 -12.88 14.55 7.81
CA PRO A 11 -13.56 14.84 9.07
C PRO A 11 -12.86 14.14 10.25
N PRO A 12 -12.86 14.74 11.45
CA PRO A 12 -12.33 14.10 12.65
C PRO A 12 -12.98 12.73 12.91
N GLY A 13 -12.15 11.70 13.13
CA GLY A 13 -12.61 10.34 13.40
C GLY A 13 -13.11 9.55 12.18
N ALA A 14 -13.04 10.11 10.98
CA ALA A 14 -13.35 9.38 9.76
C ALA A 14 -12.21 8.43 9.38
N CYS A 15 -12.56 7.26 8.85
CA CYS A 15 -11.58 6.37 8.24
C CYS A 15 -11.12 6.96 6.90
N ALA A 16 -9.83 7.24 6.79
CA ALA A 16 -9.23 7.90 5.64
C ALA A 16 -8.41 6.93 4.78
N ILE A 17 -8.78 6.81 3.52
CA ILE A 17 -8.09 5.94 2.55
C ILE A 17 -7.45 6.79 1.48
N LEU A 18 -6.13 6.65 1.30
CA LEU A 18 -5.40 7.29 0.22
C LEU A 18 -5.24 6.34 -0.96
N LEU A 19 -5.69 6.77 -2.13
CA LEU A 19 -5.35 6.14 -3.40
C LEU A 19 -4.21 6.94 -4.04
N SER A 20 -3.07 6.32 -4.24
CA SER A 20 -1.90 6.97 -4.82
C SER A 20 -1.33 6.14 -5.97
N HIS A 21 -0.82 6.82 -7.00
CA HIS A 21 -0.15 6.11 -8.09
C HIS A 21 1.10 5.39 -7.59
N THR A 22 1.89 6.04 -6.74
CA THR A 22 3.18 5.52 -6.26
C THR A 22 3.21 5.39 -4.74
N PRO A 23 4.01 4.46 -4.19
CA PRO A 23 4.18 4.33 -2.75
C PRO A 23 5.10 5.37 -2.11
N GLN A 24 5.81 6.22 -2.86
CA GLN A 24 6.85 7.12 -2.32
C GLN A 24 6.33 8.09 -1.26
N VAL A 25 5.05 8.43 -1.30
CA VAL A 25 4.43 9.36 -0.34
C VAL A 25 3.97 8.69 0.98
N TYR A 26 4.30 7.41 1.19
CA TYR A 26 3.83 6.62 2.33
C TYR A 26 4.10 7.27 3.70
N ALA A 27 5.27 7.87 3.88
CA ALA A 27 5.64 8.51 5.15
C ALA A 27 4.82 9.79 5.40
N GLN A 28 4.61 10.58 4.35
CA GLN A 28 3.78 11.79 4.39
C GLN A 28 2.31 11.43 4.64
N ALA A 29 1.79 10.42 3.95
CA ALA A 29 0.43 9.92 4.14
C ALA A 29 0.18 9.45 5.59
N ALA A 30 1.09 8.67 6.16
CA ALA A 30 0.99 8.25 7.54
C ALA A 30 1.06 9.43 8.54
N SER A 31 1.86 10.45 8.24
CA SER A 31 1.94 11.66 9.08
C SER A 31 0.70 12.55 8.95
N ALA A 32 0.02 12.51 7.80
CA ALA A 32 -1.21 13.24 7.56
C ALA A 32 -2.47 12.54 8.12
N GLY A 33 -2.33 11.34 8.73
CA GLY A 33 -3.41 10.65 9.43
C GLY A 33 -4.26 9.73 8.56
N PHE A 34 -3.78 9.30 7.40
CA PHE A 34 -4.46 8.24 6.63
C PHE A 34 -4.34 6.89 7.33
N ASP A 35 -5.43 6.11 7.31
CA ASP A 35 -5.52 4.78 7.91
C ASP A 35 -5.05 3.68 6.95
N LEU A 36 -5.31 3.86 5.66
CA LEU A 36 -4.96 2.92 4.60
C LEU A 36 -4.43 3.65 3.38
N MET A 37 -3.37 3.12 2.77
CA MET A 37 -2.86 3.57 1.48
C MET A 37 -2.85 2.41 0.49
N LEU A 38 -3.49 2.60 -0.66
CA LEU A 38 -3.47 1.67 -1.78
C LEU A 38 -2.73 2.32 -2.95
N CYS A 39 -1.73 1.63 -3.48
CA CYS A 39 -0.89 2.15 -4.55
C CYS A 39 -0.36 1.04 -5.47
N GLY A 40 0.34 1.42 -6.53
CA GLY A 40 0.94 0.51 -7.49
C GLY A 40 2.26 1.04 -8.02
N HIS A 41 2.39 1.19 -9.35
CA HIS A 41 3.51 1.78 -10.09
C HIS A 41 4.79 0.94 -10.10
N THR A 42 5.18 0.33 -9.00
CA THR A 42 6.45 -0.41 -8.86
C THR A 42 6.53 -1.65 -9.72
N HIS A 43 5.38 -2.17 -10.17
CA HIS A 43 5.25 -3.49 -10.80
C HIS A 43 5.91 -4.63 -10.00
N GLY A 44 6.13 -4.42 -8.68
CA GLY A 44 6.88 -5.33 -7.82
C GLY A 44 8.36 -5.49 -8.20
N GLY A 45 8.90 -4.52 -8.97
CA GLY A 45 10.23 -4.61 -9.57
C GLY A 45 10.29 -5.35 -10.89
N GLN A 46 9.18 -5.97 -11.32
CA GLN A 46 8.95 -6.64 -12.60
C GLN A 46 9.92 -7.80 -12.91
N ILE A 47 11.22 -7.62 -12.65
CA ILE A 47 12.28 -8.64 -12.76
C ILE A 47 12.88 -8.85 -11.37
N CYS A 48 12.70 -10.07 -10.84
CA CYS A 48 13.07 -10.41 -9.47
C CYS A 48 13.97 -11.64 -9.44
N LEU A 49 14.77 -11.75 -8.40
CA LEU A 49 15.45 -12.97 -8.00
C LEU A 49 14.43 -13.99 -7.45
N PRO A 50 14.82 -15.27 -7.27
CA PRO A 50 13.98 -16.24 -6.57
C PRO A 50 13.44 -15.69 -5.24
N GLY A 51 12.17 -16.01 -4.92
CA GLY A 51 11.48 -15.45 -3.75
C GLY A 51 10.90 -14.05 -3.98
N ALA A 52 10.72 -13.64 -5.23
CA ALA A 52 10.17 -12.34 -5.63
C ALA A 52 10.98 -11.14 -5.07
N VAL A 53 12.29 -11.30 -4.91
CA VAL A 53 13.17 -10.22 -4.46
C VAL A 53 13.47 -9.32 -5.66
N PRO A 54 12.99 -8.05 -5.68
CA PRO A 54 13.18 -7.17 -6.82
C PRO A 54 14.64 -6.79 -7.01
N LEU A 55 15.10 -6.79 -8.25
CA LEU A 55 16.43 -6.25 -8.61
C LEU A 55 16.45 -4.73 -8.48
N THR A 56 15.34 -4.08 -8.83
CA THR A 56 15.16 -2.63 -8.67
C THR A 56 13.69 -2.31 -8.40
N LEU A 57 13.45 -1.23 -7.66
CA LEU A 57 12.11 -0.69 -7.40
C LEU A 57 11.98 0.77 -7.90
N GLY A 58 12.97 1.26 -8.65
CA GLY A 58 12.92 2.60 -9.24
C GLY A 58 13.03 3.72 -8.20
N GLY A 59 14.06 3.72 -7.36
CA GLY A 59 14.31 4.80 -6.41
C GLY A 59 14.65 4.34 -4.99
N VAL A 60 14.66 5.28 -4.03
CA VAL A 60 14.97 5.05 -2.61
C VAL A 60 13.72 4.57 -1.87
N LEU A 61 13.10 3.48 -2.32
CA LEU A 61 11.94 2.89 -1.67
C LEU A 61 12.36 1.67 -0.84
N PRO A 62 11.97 1.57 0.44
CA PRO A 62 12.20 0.34 1.20
C PRO A 62 11.54 -0.85 0.51
N ARG A 63 12.27 -1.95 0.33
CA ARG A 63 11.79 -3.14 -0.39
C ARG A 63 10.43 -3.64 0.11
N ARG A 64 10.21 -3.59 1.44
CA ARG A 64 8.96 -4.01 2.06
C ARG A 64 7.72 -3.20 1.64
N ILE A 65 7.92 -2.00 1.07
CA ILE A 65 6.83 -1.12 0.62
C ILE A 65 6.61 -1.26 -0.88
N GLY A 66 7.53 -1.90 -1.59
CA GLY A 66 7.51 -2.02 -3.05
C GLY A 66 6.48 -3.01 -3.61
N ALA A 67 5.95 -3.94 -2.83
CA ALA A 67 4.93 -4.90 -3.26
C ALA A 67 4.21 -5.53 -2.06
N GLY A 68 2.93 -5.89 -2.27
CA GLY A 68 2.11 -6.58 -1.27
C GLY A 68 1.69 -5.69 -0.09
N ALA A 69 1.27 -6.34 0.99
CA ALA A 69 0.82 -5.66 2.20
C ALA A 69 2.01 -5.18 3.05
N TRP A 70 1.87 -3.98 3.60
CA TRP A 70 2.86 -3.39 4.49
C TRP A 70 2.19 -2.51 5.54
N ARG A 71 2.98 -2.05 6.50
CA ARG A 71 2.53 -1.10 7.53
C ARG A 71 3.61 -0.05 7.78
N HIS A 72 3.18 1.18 7.96
CA HIS A 72 4.05 2.27 8.40
C HIS A 72 3.36 3.07 9.49
N ARG A 73 3.93 3.06 10.71
CA ARG A 73 3.28 3.58 11.92
C ARG A 73 1.91 2.91 12.10
N ALA A 74 0.83 3.69 12.28
CA ALA A 74 -0.54 3.18 12.40
C ALA A 74 -1.16 2.82 11.04
N MET A 75 -0.69 3.42 9.93
CA MET A 75 -1.27 3.25 8.61
C MET A 75 -0.95 1.88 8.02
N ALA A 76 -1.98 1.18 7.55
CA ALA A 76 -1.84 0.01 6.68
C ALA A 76 -1.58 0.46 5.24
N GLY A 77 -0.90 -0.37 4.46
CA GLY A 77 -0.72 -0.09 3.05
C GLY A 77 -0.65 -1.36 2.21
N TYR A 78 -0.93 -1.20 0.93
CA TYR A 78 -0.79 -2.24 -0.07
C TYR A 78 -0.26 -1.64 -1.38
N THR A 79 0.80 -2.23 -1.90
CA THR A 79 1.35 -1.89 -3.20
C THR A 79 1.10 -3.03 -4.17
N SER A 80 0.22 -2.81 -5.13
CA SER A 80 -0.08 -3.82 -6.15
C SER A 80 1.06 -3.94 -7.15
N THR A 81 1.36 -5.19 -7.53
CA THR A 81 2.27 -5.47 -8.64
C THR A 81 1.60 -5.25 -10.00
N GLY A 82 0.27 -5.15 -10.01
CA GLY A 82 -0.53 -4.91 -11.21
C GLY A 82 -0.49 -6.05 -12.23
N LEU A 83 -1.20 -5.88 -13.34
CA LEU A 83 -1.29 -6.86 -14.44
C LEU A 83 -0.29 -6.56 -15.56
N GLY A 84 -0.01 -5.29 -15.80
CA GLY A 84 0.83 -4.83 -16.91
C GLY A 84 2.33 -4.97 -16.66
N SER A 85 3.09 -4.55 -17.64
CA SER A 85 4.53 -4.37 -17.56
C SER A 85 4.91 -2.94 -17.97
N SER A 86 6.09 -2.48 -17.58
CA SER A 86 6.61 -1.15 -17.90
C SER A 86 7.99 -1.29 -18.52
N ILE A 87 8.32 -0.40 -19.47
CA ILE A 87 9.60 -0.33 -20.19
C ILE A 87 9.84 -1.56 -21.08
N VAL A 88 9.89 -2.75 -20.50
CA VAL A 88 10.04 -4.03 -21.24
C VAL A 88 8.85 -4.93 -20.96
N PRO A 89 8.30 -5.63 -21.98
CA PRO A 89 7.11 -6.48 -21.82
C PRO A 89 7.47 -7.85 -21.21
N VAL A 90 8.20 -7.84 -20.09
CA VAL A 90 8.69 -9.06 -19.41
C VAL A 90 8.46 -8.96 -17.94
N ARG A 91 7.93 -10.04 -17.34
CA ARG A 91 7.95 -10.28 -15.89
C ARG A 91 8.73 -11.55 -15.60
N PHE A 92 9.62 -11.52 -14.63
CA PHE A 92 10.40 -12.67 -14.19
C PHE A 92 10.38 -12.76 -12.66
N ASN A 93 9.95 -13.90 -12.12
CA ASN A 93 9.74 -14.13 -10.69
C ASN A 93 8.86 -13.05 -9.99
N CYS A 94 8.06 -12.33 -10.74
CA CYS A 94 7.14 -11.29 -10.27
C CYS A 94 5.80 -11.47 -10.99
N ARG A 95 4.92 -12.28 -10.39
CA ARG A 95 3.60 -12.59 -11.00
C ARG A 95 2.73 -11.35 -11.06
N PRO A 96 1.92 -11.20 -12.13
CA PRO A 96 0.88 -10.20 -12.16
C PRO A 96 -0.20 -10.55 -11.13
N GLU A 97 -0.91 -9.52 -10.63
CA GLU A 97 -1.98 -9.73 -9.65
C GLU A 97 -3.15 -8.78 -9.85
N ILE A 98 -4.32 -9.23 -9.38
CA ILE A 98 -5.49 -8.41 -9.07
C ILE A 98 -5.73 -8.57 -7.58
N ALA A 99 -5.71 -7.48 -6.82
CA ALA A 99 -5.97 -7.48 -5.38
C ALA A 99 -7.41 -7.05 -5.08
N LEU A 100 -8.14 -7.88 -4.34
CA LEU A 100 -9.45 -7.53 -3.80
C LEU A 100 -9.31 -7.13 -2.33
N HIS A 101 -9.65 -5.88 -2.00
CA HIS A 101 -9.63 -5.39 -0.64
C HIS A 101 -11.06 -5.39 -0.05
N ARG A 102 -11.23 -6.12 1.07
CA ARG A 102 -12.47 -6.09 1.84
C ARG A 102 -12.27 -5.22 3.08
N LEU A 103 -13.00 -4.12 3.15
CA LEU A 103 -13.00 -3.25 4.31
C LEU A 103 -14.12 -3.69 5.26
N CYS A 104 -13.77 -3.96 6.51
CA CYS A 104 -14.73 -4.39 7.53
C CYS A 104 -14.61 -3.47 8.74
N ARG A 105 -15.75 -3.19 9.39
CA ARG A 105 -15.72 -2.57 10.72
C ARG A 105 -15.19 -3.60 11.74
N PRO A 106 -14.37 -3.19 12.72
CA PRO A 106 -14.05 -4.08 13.82
C PRO A 106 -15.34 -4.51 14.51
N THR A 107 -15.52 -5.80 14.70
CA THR A 107 -16.61 -6.29 15.56
C THR A 107 -16.27 -5.84 16.98
N PRO A 108 -17.21 -5.18 17.70
CA PRO A 108 -16.97 -4.88 19.11
C PRO A 108 -16.64 -6.20 19.81
N ALA A 109 -15.53 -6.24 20.54
CA ALA A 109 -15.25 -7.37 21.40
C ALA A 109 -16.48 -7.55 22.31
N HIS A 110 -17.14 -8.71 22.22
CA HIS A 110 -18.18 -9.07 23.19
C HIS A 110 -17.48 -9.07 24.54
N GLY A 111 -17.74 -8.05 25.34
CA GLY A 111 -17.31 -8.02 26.72
C GLY A 111 -17.83 -9.31 27.36
N ASN A 112 -16.92 -10.17 27.83
CA ASN A 112 -17.28 -11.17 28.80
C ASN A 112 -17.94 -10.46 29.96
N ALA A 113 -19.27 -10.55 30.09
CA ALA A 113 -19.94 -10.21 31.32
C ALA A 113 -19.36 -11.18 32.37
N PRO A 114 -18.84 -10.67 33.50
CA PRO A 114 -18.45 -11.53 34.60
C PRO A 114 -19.68 -12.27 35.14
N PRO A 115 -19.47 -13.46 35.69
CA PRO A 115 -20.54 -14.29 36.24
C PRO A 115 -21.27 -13.65 37.42
#